data_b84eaa4341ecec2ecf75344afb1618d4
#
_entry.id   b84eaa4341ecec2ecf75344afb1618d4
#
_cell.length_a   1.000
_cell.length_b   1.000
_cell.length_c   1.000
_cell.angle_alpha   90.00
_cell.angle_beta   90.00
_cell.angle_gamma   90.00
#
_symmetry.space_group_name_H-M   'P 1'
#
loop_
_entity.id
_entity.type
_entity.pdbx_description
1 polymer ?
#
loop_
_entity_poly.entity_id
_entity_poly.type
_entity_poly.pdbx_seq_one_letter_code
_entity_poly.pdbx_strand_id
1 'polypeptide(L)'
;MSETLQKYAKFPLLAVVFTVLVKLLFLLTHHIQEDAFITWRVAQNLLDYGVIGFNGETKISASTTHLYVFVSYVFNLIFGKENFIYPLLIFNSLLFTIGSYFLSKLILENPVHQAIFIFLFGILPPSIKISILGMEYGILFFLEMALLYFGFKQNKIWAQILFPILILFTRIDTVIFLGIVFLVDIIWNKKIRWFYILGGILGVAVLMSFNWFYFGELINNT
;
A
#
# COMPACT_ATOMS: atom_id res chain seq x y z
N MET A 1 18.88 -23.91 -9.80
CA MET A 1 19.47 -22.55 -9.70
C MET A 1 20.97 -22.74 -9.68
N SER A 2 21.73 -22.17 -10.62
CA SER A 2 23.20 -22.36 -10.67
C SER A 2 23.86 -21.80 -9.39
N GLU A 3 24.97 -22.40 -8.94
CA GLU A 3 25.73 -21.93 -7.77
C GLU A 3 26.05 -20.43 -7.81
N THR A 4 26.30 -19.90 -8.99
CA THR A 4 26.51 -18.47 -9.23
C THR A 4 25.31 -17.60 -8.83
N LEU A 5 24.07 -18.04 -9.12
CA LEU A 5 22.85 -17.30 -8.75
C LEU A 5 22.60 -17.30 -7.25
N GLN A 6 23.00 -18.39 -6.56
CA GLN A 6 22.86 -18.52 -5.12
C GLN A 6 23.77 -17.54 -4.36
N LYS A 7 24.98 -17.27 -4.89
CA LYS A 7 25.93 -16.30 -4.34
C LYS A 7 25.34 -14.88 -4.29
N TYR A 8 24.51 -14.50 -5.26
CA TYR A 8 23.94 -13.16 -5.38
C TYR A 8 22.50 -13.04 -4.86
N ALA A 9 21.95 -14.09 -4.26
CA ALA A 9 20.57 -14.11 -3.77
C ALA A 9 20.23 -13.02 -2.74
N LYS A 10 21.22 -12.47 -2.03
CA LYS A 10 21.06 -11.39 -1.04
C LYS A 10 21.03 -9.99 -1.65
N PHE A 11 21.46 -9.82 -2.90
CA PHE A 11 21.58 -8.48 -3.52
C PHE A 11 20.26 -7.71 -3.59
N PRO A 12 19.12 -8.32 -3.95
CA PRO A 12 17.85 -7.61 -3.95
C PRO A 12 17.45 -7.05 -2.57
N LEU A 13 17.73 -7.78 -1.49
CA LEU A 13 17.45 -7.32 -0.12
C LEU A 13 18.37 -6.17 0.28
N LEU A 14 19.66 -6.24 -0.07
CA LEU A 14 20.60 -5.15 0.14
C LEU A 14 20.18 -3.89 -0.65
N ALA A 15 19.70 -4.07 -1.88
CA ALA A 15 19.18 -2.97 -2.68
C ALA A 15 17.95 -2.32 -2.04
N VAL A 16 17.04 -3.09 -1.42
CA VAL A 16 15.91 -2.54 -0.65
C VAL A 16 16.42 -1.65 0.48
N VAL A 17 17.33 -2.15 1.31
CA VAL A 17 17.88 -1.38 2.44
C VAL A 17 18.55 -0.10 1.94
N PHE A 18 19.42 -0.20 0.93
CA PHE A 18 20.14 0.94 0.39
C PHE A 18 19.20 1.99 -0.24
N THR A 19 18.19 1.54 -0.98
CA THR A 19 17.18 2.42 -1.57
C THR A 19 16.39 3.17 -0.50
N VAL A 20 16.00 2.50 0.59
CA VAL A 20 15.33 3.16 1.71
C VAL A 20 16.24 4.20 2.34
N LEU A 21 17.50 3.87 2.61
CA LEU A 21 18.47 4.83 3.17
C LEU A 21 18.63 6.08 2.30
N VAL A 22 18.71 5.92 0.97
CA VAL A 22 18.74 7.07 0.03
C VAL A 22 17.48 7.89 0.13
N LYS A 23 16.29 7.26 0.19
CA LYS A 23 15.01 7.97 0.32
C LYS A 23 14.90 8.74 1.63
N LEU A 24 15.49 8.24 2.73
CA LEU A 24 15.50 8.96 4.02
C LEU A 24 16.17 10.33 3.91
N LEU A 25 17.15 10.51 3.02
CA LEU A 25 17.78 11.81 2.78
C LEU A 25 16.77 12.83 2.24
N PHE A 26 15.77 12.38 1.48
CA PHE A 26 14.73 13.26 0.94
C PHE A 26 13.67 13.66 1.98
N LEU A 27 13.57 12.96 3.11
CA LEU A 27 12.73 13.43 4.23
C LEU A 27 13.20 14.77 4.80
N LEU A 28 14.50 15.10 4.62
CA LEU A 28 15.07 16.40 5.02
C LEU A 28 14.49 17.57 4.21
N THR A 29 13.83 17.31 3.08
CA THR A 29 13.18 18.36 2.28
C THR A 29 11.85 18.82 2.89
N HIS A 30 11.31 18.08 3.86
CA HIS A 30 10.00 18.32 4.50
C HIS A 30 8.83 18.47 3.51
N HIS A 31 8.97 17.86 2.32
CA HIS A 31 7.95 17.95 1.28
C HIS A 31 6.83 16.95 1.57
N ILE A 32 5.72 17.43 2.11
CA ILE A 32 4.52 16.67 2.46
C ILE A 32 3.35 17.21 1.66
N GLN A 33 2.45 16.34 1.18
CA GLN A 33 1.25 16.74 0.48
C GLN A 33 0.18 17.22 1.49
N GLU A 34 -0.55 18.28 1.14
CA GLU A 34 -1.58 18.87 2.03
C GLU A 34 -2.66 17.85 2.42
N ASP A 35 -3.10 17.00 1.49
CA ASP A 35 -4.12 15.98 1.76
C ASP A 35 -3.69 14.94 2.81
N ALA A 36 -2.39 14.74 3.01
CA ALA A 36 -1.88 13.85 4.06
C ALA A 36 -2.31 14.32 5.46
N PHE A 37 -2.36 15.65 5.66
CA PHE A 37 -2.78 16.23 6.95
C PHE A 37 -4.26 15.96 7.25
N ILE A 38 -5.12 15.83 6.24
CA ILE A 38 -6.53 15.44 6.40
C ILE A 38 -6.59 14.03 7.02
N THR A 39 -5.90 13.07 6.41
CA THR A 39 -5.86 11.68 6.88
C THR A 39 -5.25 11.58 8.28
N TRP A 40 -4.17 12.31 8.55
CA TRP A 40 -3.53 12.33 9.87
C TRP A 40 -4.40 12.99 10.93
N ARG A 41 -5.14 14.06 10.58
CA ARG A 41 -6.10 14.68 11.49
C ARG A 41 -7.22 13.73 11.87
N VAL A 42 -7.76 12.98 10.90
CA VAL A 42 -8.77 11.95 11.14
C VAL A 42 -8.22 10.85 12.08
N ALA A 43 -6.97 10.41 11.87
CA ALA A 43 -6.32 9.44 12.73
C ALA A 43 -6.07 9.96 14.17
N GLN A 44 -5.72 11.25 14.30
CA GLN A 44 -5.59 11.91 15.61
C GLN A 44 -6.94 12.02 16.34
N ASN A 45 -8.00 12.40 15.61
CA ASN A 45 -9.35 12.46 16.19
C ASN A 45 -9.86 11.09 16.61
N LEU A 46 -9.50 10.03 15.90
CA LEU A 46 -9.79 8.66 16.33
C LEU A 46 -9.10 8.34 17.67
N LEU A 47 -7.87 8.83 17.89
CA LEU A 47 -7.16 8.64 19.16
C LEU A 47 -7.75 9.47 20.29
N ASP A 48 -8.15 10.72 20.02
CA ASP A 48 -8.58 11.67 21.06
C ASP A 48 -10.04 11.48 21.47
N TYR A 49 -10.90 11.27 20.49
CA TYR A 49 -12.35 11.30 20.65
C TYR A 49 -13.00 9.96 20.34
N GLY A 50 -12.25 8.96 19.87
CA GLY A 50 -12.79 7.68 19.39
C GLY A 50 -13.64 7.83 18.11
N VAL A 51 -13.47 8.94 17.36
CA VAL A 51 -14.30 9.27 16.20
C VAL A 51 -13.46 9.39 14.94
N ILE A 52 -13.85 8.66 13.88
CA ILE A 52 -13.31 8.82 12.53
C ILE A 52 -14.04 9.99 11.89
N GLY A 53 -13.39 11.15 11.88
CA GLY A 53 -13.94 12.38 11.34
C GLY A 53 -12.93 13.52 11.41
N PHE A 54 -13.08 14.53 10.57
CA PHE A 54 -12.18 15.68 10.52
C PHE A 54 -12.37 16.62 11.74
N ASN A 55 -13.62 16.80 12.15
CA ASN A 55 -13.99 17.65 13.28
C ASN A 55 -14.31 16.76 14.48
N GLY A 56 -13.44 16.35 15.31
CA GLY A 56 -13.49 15.44 16.44
C GLY A 56 -14.85 15.01 17.06
N GLU A 57 -15.92 15.73 16.81
CA GLU A 57 -17.26 15.47 17.37
C GLU A 57 -18.22 14.79 16.36
N THR A 58 -17.91 14.81 15.07
CA THR A 58 -18.81 14.33 14.02
C THR A 58 -18.21 13.19 13.22
N LYS A 59 -19.01 12.12 13.05
CA LYS A 59 -18.67 10.99 12.17
C LYS A 59 -18.88 11.39 10.71
N ILE A 60 -17.85 11.93 10.10
CA ILE A 60 -17.88 12.30 8.67
C ILE A 60 -16.74 11.58 7.98
N SER A 61 -17.04 10.92 6.86
CA SER A 61 -16.04 10.30 6.00
C SER A 61 -15.22 11.36 5.25
N ALA A 62 -14.29 11.98 5.96
CA ALA A 62 -13.39 13.01 5.41
C ALA A 62 -12.16 12.43 4.73
N SER A 63 -11.90 11.13 4.88
CA SER A 63 -10.79 10.42 4.23
C SER A 63 -11.33 9.20 3.49
N THR A 64 -10.96 9.07 2.23
CA THR A 64 -11.31 7.91 1.38
C THR A 64 -10.40 6.71 1.60
N THR A 65 -9.42 6.81 2.52
CA THR A 65 -8.32 5.85 2.70
C THR A 65 -8.37 5.20 4.08
N HIS A 66 -9.40 4.39 4.34
CA HIS A 66 -9.65 3.86 5.68
C HIS A 66 -8.47 3.06 6.25
N LEU A 67 -7.85 2.17 5.47
CA LEU A 67 -6.70 1.40 5.95
C LEU A 67 -5.57 2.32 6.41
N TYR A 68 -5.30 3.39 5.65
CA TYR A 68 -4.22 4.31 5.99
C TYR A 68 -4.53 5.18 7.21
N VAL A 69 -5.81 5.50 7.45
CA VAL A 69 -6.25 6.13 8.71
C VAL A 69 -5.92 5.23 9.89
N PHE A 70 -6.24 3.92 9.82
CA PHE A 70 -5.92 2.98 10.90
C PHE A 70 -4.42 2.79 11.10
N VAL A 71 -3.64 2.71 10.01
CA VAL A 71 -2.19 2.66 10.11
C VAL A 71 -1.65 3.93 10.77
N SER A 72 -2.11 5.09 10.35
CA SER A 72 -1.72 6.38 10.94
C SER A 72 -2.12 6.48 12.43
N TYR A 73 -3.29 5.95 12.80
CA TYR A 73 -3.73 5.83 14.19
C TYR A 73 -2.75 4.99 15.03
N VAL A 74 -2.34 3.82 14.53
CA VAL A 74 -1.38 2.96 15.24
C VAL A 74 -0.03 3.67 15.42
N PHE A 75 0.44 4.40 14.40
CA PHE A 75 1.67 5.19 14.54
C PHE A 75 1.53 6.33 15.53
N ASN A 76 0.38 7.03 15.57
CA ASN A 76 0.08 8.03 16.60
C ASN A 76 0.10 7.42 18.02
N LEU A 77 -0.46 6.22 18.18
CA LEU A 77 -0.49 5.52 19.45
C LEU A 77 0.91 5.14 19.95
N ILE A 78 1.80 4.71 19.04
CA ILE A 78 3.15 4.22 19.39
C ILE A 78 4.13 5.38 19.59
N PHE A 79 4.13 6.38 18.71
CA PHE A 79 5.15 7.45 18.67
C PHE A 79 4.65 8.78 19.23
N GLY A 80 3.36 8.89 19.53
CA GLY A 80 2.72 10.13 19.96
C GLY A 80 2.45 11.08 18.80
N LYS A 81 1.50 12.02 19.00
CA LYS A 81 0.97 12.91 17.97
C LYS A 81 1.99 13.84 17.33
N GLU A 82 3.02 14.20 18.07
CA GLU A 82 4.06 15.14 17.57
C GLU A 82 5.12 14.41 16.75
N ASN A 83 5.36 13.11 17.00
CA ASN A 83 6.51 12.40 16.48
C ASN A 83 6.18 11.30 15.47
N PHE A 84 4.90 10.96 15.24
CA PHE A 84 4.50 9.83 14.40
C PHE A 84 4.76 10.01 12.90
N ILE A 85 4.83 11.25 12.42
CA ILE A 85 4.89 11.58 10.98
C ILE A 85 6.11 10.93 10.34
N TYR A 86 7.32 11.18 10.86
CA TYR A 86 8.54 10.62 10.27
C TYR A 86 8.58 9.09 10.29
N PRO A 87 8.28 8.39 11.40
CA PRO A 87 8.15 6.93 11.40
C PRO A 87 7.14 6.41 10.37
N LEU A 88 5.99 7.08 10.20
CA LEU A 88 4.99 6.72 9.21
C LEU A 88 5.50 6.91 7.77
N LEU A 89 6.21 8.00 7.48
CA LEU A 89 6.83 8.24 6.17
C LEU A 89 7.91 7.21 5.86
N ILE A 90 8.74 6.85 6.85
CA ILE A 90 9.75 5.79 6.73
C ILE A 90 9.08 4.45 6.42
N PHE A 91 8.02 4.11 7.15
CA PHE A 91 7.24 2.90 6.93
C PHE A 91 6.65 2.85 5.52
N ASN A 92 6.04 3.93 5.07
CA ASN A 92 5.46 4.05 3.73
C ASN A 92 6.52 3.91 2.63
N SER A 93 7.68 4.54 2.81
CA SER A 93 8.85 4.41 1.92
C SER A 93 9.40 2.98 1.88
N LEU A 94 9.44 2.30 3.03
CA LEU A 94 9.85 0.89 3.13
C LEU A 94 8.87 0.00 2.36
N LEU A 95 7.57 0.16 2.57
CA LEU A 95 6.54 -0.62 1.87
C LEU A 95 6.61 -0.41 0.35
N PHE A 96 6.74 0.84 -0.12
CA PHE A 96 6.95 1.11 -1.55
C PHE A 96 8.16 0.36 -2.10
N THR A 97 9.27 0.35 -1.37
CA THR A 97 10.50 -0.31 -1.82
C THR A 97 10.37 -1.83 -1.79
N ILE A 98 9.64 -2.40 -0.82
CA ILE A 98 9.28 -3.83 -0.81
C ILE A 98 8.34 -4.16 -1.99
N GLY A 99 7.39 -3.28 -2.33
CA GLY A 99 6.59 -3.39 -3.55
C GLY A 99 7.46 -3.45 -4.80
N SER A 100 8.48 -2.58 -4.89
CA SER A 100 9.47 -2.60 -5.98
C SER A 100 10.26 -3.92 -6.04
N TYR A 101 10.56 -4.53 -4.89
CA TYR A 101 11.15 -5.87 -4.82
C TYR A 101 10.21 -6.93 -5.41
N PHE A 102 8.91 -6.93 -5.06
CA PHE A 102 7.95 -7.87 -5.65
C PHE A 102 7.80 -7.64 -7.15
N LEU A 103 7.73 -6.39 -7.60
CA LEU A 103 7.70 -6.07 -9.03
C LEU A 103 8.93 -6.62 -9.74
N SER A 104 10.13 -6.43 -9.18
CA SER A 104 11.36 -7.00 -9.75
C SER A 104 11.31 -8.52 -9.87
N LYS A 105 10.73 -9.21 -8.87
CA LYS A 105 10.51 -10.66 -8.89
C LYS A 105 9.50 -11.12 -9.94
N LEU A 106 8.56 -10.26 -10.33
CA LEU A 106 7.60 -10.56 -11.39
C LEU A 106 8.25 -10.56 -12.77
N ILE A 107 9.15 -9.61 -13.03
CA ILE A 107 9.68 -9.32 -14.37
C ILE A 107 11.11 -9.79 -14.62
N LEU A 108 11.88 -10.06 -13.58
CA LEU A 108 13.31 -10.41 -13.67
C LEU A 108 13.60 -11.70 -12.92
N GLU A 109 14.51 -12.53 -13.46
CA GLU A 109 14.96 -13.77 -12.82
C GLU A 109 16.32 -13.61 -12.13
N ASN A 110 17.22 -12.80 -12.73
CA ASN A 110 18.58 -12.62 -12.23
C ASN A 110 18.59 -11.68 -11.00
N PRO A 111 19.13 -12.13 -9.83
CA PRO A 111 19.19 -11.32 -8.61
C PRO A 111 19.94 -10.01 -8.75
N VAL A 112 20.98 -9.95 -9.59
CA VAL A 112 21.73 -8.71 -9.83
C VAL A 112 20.87 -7.69 -10.57
N HIS A 113 20.16 -8.14 -11.63
CA HIS A 113 19.24 -7.27 -12.37
C HIS A 113 18.08 -6.81 -11.48
N GLN A 114 17.56 -7.69 -10.60
CA GLN A 114 16.55 -7.30 -9.61
C GLN A 114 17.07 -6.20 -8.68
N ALA A 115 18.30 -6.32 -8.17
CA ALA A 115 18.90 -5.32 -7.29
C ALA A 115 19.07 -3.97 -7.99
N ILE A 116 19.57 -3.98 -9.22
CA ILE A 116 19.71 -2.78 -10.06
C ILE A 116 18.34 -2.14 -10.30
N PHE A 117 17.33 -2.94 -10.67
CA PHE A 117 15.97 -2.46 -10.89
C PHE A 117 15.38 -1.81 -9.64
N ILE A 118 15.46 -2.47 -8.47
CA ILE A 118 14.93 -1.97 -7.21
C ILE A 118 15.55 -0.61 -6.87
N PHE A 119 16.87 -0.51 -7.01
CA PHE A 119 17.57 0.74 -6.73
C PHE A 119 17.18 1.83 -7.72
N LEU A 120 17.34 1.60 -9.03
CA LEU A 120 17.05 2.62 -10.05
C LEU A 120 15.57 3.04 -10.01
N PHE A 121 14.62 2.08 -9.97
CA PHE A 121 13.21 2.39 -9.87
C PHE A 121 12.88 3.14 -8.58
N GLY A 122 13.47 2.73 -7.46
CA GLY A 122 13.22 3.33 -6.15
C GLY A 122 13.71 4.77 -6.02
N ILE A 123 14.82 5.14 -6.71
CA ILE A 123 15.37 6.50 -6.67
C ILE A 123 14.86 7.43 -7.79
N LEU A 124 14.01 6.94 -8.69
CA LEU A 124 13.37 7.83 -9.67
C LEU A 124 12.60 8.95 -8.93
N PRO A 125 12.66 10.21 -9.41
CA PRO A 125 11.97 11.32 -8.74
C PRO A 125 10.48 11.06 -8.47
N PRO A 126 9.67 10.46 -9.38
CA PRO A 126 8.29 10.10 -9.08
C PRO A 126 8.18 9.06 -7.95
N SER A 127 9.06 8.06 -7.92
CA SER A 127 9.04 7.00 -6.90
C SER A 127 9.41 7.55 -5.51
N ILE A 128 10.40 8.44 -5.44
CA ILE A 128 10.74 9.14 -4.21
C ILE A 128 9.53 9.96 -3.75
N LYS A 129 9.03 10.83 -4.63
CA LYS A 129 7.90 11.70 -4.34
C LYS A 129 6.71 10.91 -3.79
N ILE A 130 6.23 9.91 -4.51
CA ILE A 130 5.07 9.09 -4.11
C ILE A 130 5.29 8.38 -2.77
N SER A 131 6.50 7.92 -2.47
CA SER A 131 6.78 7.16 -1.26
C SER A 131 6.92 8.01 0.01
N ILE A 132 7.19 9.33 -0.09
CA ILE A 132 7.44 10.22 1.05
C ILE A 132 6.41 11.35 1.19
N LEU A 133 5.44 11.46 0.30
CA LEU A 133 4.41 12.53 0.33
C LEU A 133 3.46 12.47 1.55
N GLY A 134 3.47 11.38 2.31
CA GLY A 134 2.57 11.21 3.45
C GLY A 134 1.21 10.59 3.10
N MET A 135 0.98 10.26 1.85
CA MET A 135 -0.23 9.59 1.37
C MET A 135 -0.09 8.06 1.42
N GLU A 136 -1.18 7.35 1.21
CA GLU A 136 -1.29 5.88 1.24
C GLU A 136 -0.57 5.14 0.10
N TYR A 137 0.03 5.85 -0.85
CA TYR A 137 0.58 5.27 -2.08
C TYR A 137 1.64 4.18 -1.85
N GLY A 138 2.44 4.30 -0.79
CA GLY A 138 3.45 3.29 -0.47
C GLY A 138 2.82 1.96 -0.06
N ILE A 139 1.80 2.01 0.80
CA ILE A 139 1.02 0.84 1.22
C ILE A 139 0.28 0.25 0.02
N LEU A 140 -0.39 1.09 -0.76
CA LEU A 140 -1.18 0.67 -1.91
C LEU A 140 -0.32 -0.06 -2.93
N PHE A 141 0.79 0.54 -3.35
CA PHE A 141 1.74 -0.08 -4.29
C PHE A 141 2.28 -1.42 -3.76
N PHE A 142 2.60 -1.50 -2.46
CA PHE A 142 3.00 -2.75 -1.84
C PHE A 142 1.92 -3.82 -1.96
N LEU A 143 0.67 -3.50 -1.61
CA LEU A 143 -0.45 -4.45 -1.65
C LEU A 143 -0.73 -4.94 -3.07
N GLU A 144 -0.70 -4.05 -4.06
CA GLU A 144 -0.89 -4.37 -5.47
C GLU A 144 0.21 -5.31 -5.99
N MET A 145 1.48 -5.00 -5.72
CA MET A 145 2.59 -5.84 -6.15
C MET A 145 2.65 -7.16 -5.40
N ALA A 146 2.28 -7.18 -4.12
CA ALA A 146 2.13 -8.41 -3.34
C ALA A 146 1.00 -9.30 -3.86
N LEU A 147 -0.13 -8.72 -4.25
CA LEU A 147 -1.22 -9.45 -4.92
C LEU A 147 -0.72 -10.13 -6.19
N LEU A 148 -0.05 -9.38 -7.08
CA LEU A 148 0.46 -9.93 -8.34
C LEU A 148 1.51 -11.03 -8.08
N TYR A 149 2.39 -10.83 -7.10
CA TYR A 149 3.44 -11.82 -6.79
C TYR A 149 2.88 -13.06 -6.10
N PHE A 150 2.19 -12.91 -4.97
CA PHE A 150 1.69 -14.05 -4.20
C PHE A 150 0.40 -14.64 -4.79
N GLY A 151 -0.53 -13.79 -5.21
CA GLY A 151 -1.84 -14.21 -5.71
C GLY A 151 -1.78 -14.79 -7.13
N PHE A 152 -1.00 -14.19 -8.02
CA PHE A 152 -0.97 -14.59 -9.42
C PHE A 152 0.27 -15.41 -9.78
N LYS A 153 1.49 -14.95 -9.49
CA LYS A 153 2.71 -15.71 -9.83
C LYS A 153 2.87 -16.95 -8.98
N GLN A 154 2.67 -16.87 -7.65
CA GLN A 154 2.76 -18.02 -6.74
C GLN A 154 1.44 -18.78 -6.56
N ASN A 155 0.34 -18.25 -7.09
CA ASN A 155 -1.01 -18.84 -7.01
C ASN A 155 -1.48 -19.17 -5.58
N LYS A 156 -1.18 -18.30 -4.62
CA LYS A 156 -1.59 -18.47 -3.22
C LYS A 156 -3.03 -18.02 -3.01
N ILE A 157 -3.91 -18.94 -2.57
CA ILE A 157 -5.34 -18.66 -2.36
C ILE A 157 -5.56 -17.53 -1.34
N TRP A 158 -4.86 -17.57 -0.21
CA TRP A 158 -4.98 -16.54 0.81
C TRP A 158 -4.67 -15.13 0.28
N ALA A 159 -3.71 -15.01 -0.64
CA ALA A 159 -3.34 -13.74 -1.23
C ALA A 159 -4.39 -13.24 -2.24
N GLN A 160 -5.04 -14.16 -2.96
CA GLN A 160 -6.13 -13.83 -3.88
C GLN A 160 -7.37 -13.31 -3.14
N ILE A 161 -7.57 -13.68 -1.88
CA ILE A 161 -8.67 -13.18 -1.05
C ILE A 161 -8.27 -11.93 -0.28
N LEU A 162 -7.17 -11.98 0.46
CA LEU A 162 -6.79 -10.94 1.42
C LEU A 162 -6.40 -9.61 0.74
N PHE A 163 -5.55 -9.67 -0.30
CA PHE A 163 -5.06 -8.43 -0.89
C PHE A 163 -6.16 -7.61 -1.60
N PRO A 164 -7.10 -8.17 -2.37
CA PRO A 164 -8.21 -7.37 -2.91
C PRO A 164 -9.02 -6.67 -1.80
N ILE A 165 -9.26 -7.33 -0.66
CA ILE A 165 -9.96 -6.73 0.48
C ILE A 165 -9.16 -5.52 1.01
N LEU A 166 -7.86 -5.68 1.27
CA LEU A 166 -7.01 -4.62 1.78
C LEU A 166 -6.85 -3.46 0.79
N ILE A 167 -6.69 -3.76 -0.50
CA ILE A 167 -6.58 -2.77 -1.58
C ILE A 167 -7.85 -1.91 -1.64
N LEU A 168 -9.04 -2.53 -1.68
CA LEU A 168 -10.31 -1.80 -1.72
C LEU A 168 -10.58 -1.02 -0.44
N PHE A 169 -10.19 -1.56 0.71
CA PHE A 169 -10.28 -0.85 2.00
C PHE A 169 -9.25 0.29 2.13
N THR A 170 -8.17 0.23 1.33
CA THR A 170 -7.26 1.37 1.19
C THR A 170 -7.90 2.44 0.30
N ARG A 171 -8.38 2.07 -0.90
CA ARG A 171 -8.99 3.03 -1.85
C ARG A 171 -10.02 2.31 -2.73
N ILE A 172 -11.23 2.81 -2.80
CA ILE A 172 -12.31 2.22 -3.61
C ILE A 172 -12.05 2.32 -5.12
N ASP A 173 -11.39 3.39 -5.59
CA ASP A 173 -11.07 3.60 -7.00
C ASP A 173 -10.11 2.55 -7.57
N THR A 174 -9.40 1.80 -6.72
CA THR A 174 -8.57 0.66 -7.10
C THR A 174 -9.36 -0.54 -7.63
N VAL A 175 -10.69 -0.50 -7.56
CA VAL A 175 -11.53 -1.48 -8.25
C VAL A 175 -11.22 -1.54 -9.74
N ILE A 176 -10.78 -0.42 -10.34
CA ILE A 176 -10.36 -0.34 -11.74
C ILE A 176 -9.10 -1.19 -11.96
N PHE A 177 -8.09 -1.06 -11.08
CA PHE A 177 -6.88 -1.89 -11.13
C PHE A 177 -7.22 -3.36 -11.01
N LEU A 178 -8.06 -3.73 -10.02
CA LEU A 178 -8.48 -5.12 -9.83
C LEU A 178 -9.24 -5.66 -11.05
N GLY A 179 -10.11 -4.84 -11.64
CA GLY A 179 -10.83 -5.18 -12.88
C GLY A 179 -9.89 -5.43 -14.06
N ILE A 180 -8.89 -4.56 -14.25
CA ILE A 180 -7.87 -4.73 -15.31
C ILE A 180 -7.08 -6.02 -15.09
N VAL A 181 -6.60 -6.29 -13.87
CA VAL A 181 -5.86 -7.52 -13.53
C VAL A 181 -6.73 -8.76 -13.83
N PHE A 182 -8.03 -8.73 -13.49
CA PHE A 182 -8.96 -9.80 -13.79
C PHE A 182 -9.11 -10.04 -15.31
N LEU A 183 -9.32 -8.98 -16.08
CA LEU A 183 -9.46 -9.08 -17.54
C LEU A 183 -8.18 -9.60 -18.19
N VAL A 184 -7.01 -9.11 -17.77
CA VAL A 184 -5.72 -9.58 -18.29
C VAL A 184 -5.51 -11.06 -17.97
N ASP A 185 -5.84 -11.51 -16.75
CA ASP A 185 -5.70 -12.93 -16.39
C ASP A 185 -6.61 -13.85 -17.23
N ILE A 186 -7.86 -13.44 -17.48
CA ILE A 186 -8.77 -14.18 -18.36
C ILE A 186 -8.27 -14.23 -19.80
N ILE A 187 -7.88 -13.07 -20.35
CA ILE A 187 -7.48 -12.97 -21.76
C ILE A 187 -6.17 -13.74 -22.01
N TRP A 188 -5.20 -13.58 -21.12
CA TRP A 188 -3.84 -14.12 -21.30
C TRP A 188 -3.71 -15.56 -20.81
N ASN A 189 -4.17 -15.81 -19.58
CA ASN A 189 -4.03 -17.12 -18.96
C ASN A 189 -5.23 -18.04 -19.21
N LYS A 190 -6.35 -17.53 -19.76
CA LYS A 190 -7.61 -18.26 -20.00
C LYS A 190 -8.12 -18.98 -18.75
N LYS A 191 -7.90 -18.38 -17.57
CA LYS A 191 -8.27 -18.93 -16.28
C LYS A 191 -9.14 -17.96 -15.50
N ILE A 192 -10.18 -18.50 -14.84
CA ILE A 192 -11.01 -17.75 -13.89
C ILE A 192 -10.54 -18.13 -12.49
N ARG A 193 -10.06 -17.13 -11.74
CA ARG A 193 -9.62 -17.31 -10.35
C ARG A 193 -10.77 -16.96 -9.41
N TRP A 194 -11.57 -17.95 -9.04
CA TRP A 194 -12.74 -17.76 -8.19
C TRP A 194 -12.41 -17.12 -6.84
N PHE A 195 -11.30 -17.48 -6.23
CA PHE A 195 -10.87 -16.88 -4.96
C PHE A 195 -10.50 -15.39 -5.09
N TYR A 196 -9.98 -14.98 -6.24
CA TYR A 196 -9.73 -13.57 -6.51
C TYR A 196 -11.04 -12.78 -6.67
N ILE A 197 -12.02 -13.33 -7.38
CA ILE A 197 -13.35 -12.74 -7.49
C ILE A 197 -14.00 -12.64 -6.11
N LEU A 198 -13.94 -13.72 -5.32
CA LEU A 198 -14.44 -13.73 -3.94
C LEU A 198 -13.76 -12.64 -3.10
N GLY A 199 -12.43 -12.48 -3.20
CA GLY A 199 -11.69 -11.41 -2.53
C GLY A 199 -12.16 -10.02 -2.91
N GLY A 200 -12.43 -9.77 -4.19
CA GLY A 200 -12.99 -8.51 -4.68
C GLY A 200 -14.39 -8.23 -4.13
N ILE A 201 -15.27 -9.23 -4.18
CA ILE A 201 -16.64 -9.12 -3.63
C ILE A 201 -16.60 -8.87 -2.12
N LEU A 202 -15.79 -9.62 -1.38
CA LEU A 202 -15.62 -9.42 0.07
C LEU A 202 -15.03 -8.05 0.39
N GLY A 203 -14.09 -7.55 -0.43
CA GLY A 203 -13.51 -6.23 -0.25
C GLY A 203 -14.55 -5.11 -0.38
N VAL A 204 -15.39 -5.18 -1.40
CA VAL A 204 -16.52 -4.23 -1.57
C VAL A 204 -17.50 -4.37 -0.40
N ALA A 205 -17.85 -5.59 -0.02
CA ALA A 205 -18.78 -5.83 1.08
C ALA A 205 -18.25 -5.29 2.42
N VAL A 206 -16.97 -5.52 2.74
CA VAL A 206 -16.33 -4.99 3.95
C VAL A 206 -16.33 -3.47 3.96
N LEU A 207 -15.96 -2.84 2.85
CA LEU A 207 -15.92 -1.38 2.73
C LEU A 207 -17.31 -0.76 2.89
N MET A 208 -18.30 -1.28 2.14
CA MET A 208 -19.69 -0.79 2.21
C MET A 208 -20.31 -1.02 3.59
N SER A 209 -20.06 -2.18 4.20
CA SER A 209 -20.54 -2.49 5.56
C SER A 209 -19.92 -1.52 6.57
N PHE A 210 -18.61 -1.29 6.48
CA PHE A 210 -17.94 -0.32 7.35
C PHE A 210 -18.54 1.08 7.21
N ASN A 211 -18.71 1.56 5.98
CA ASN A 211 -19.29 2.88 5.71
C ASN A 211 -20.72 2.98 6.24
N TRP A 212 -21.55 1.98 5.96
CA TRP A 212 -22.94 1.96 6.41
C TRP A 212 -23.07 1.96 7.94
N PHE A 213 -22.36 1.03 8.62
CA PHE A 213 -22.48 0.90 10.07
C PHE A 213 -21.82 2.06 10.84
N TYR A 214 -20.78 2.66 10.28
CA TYR A 214 -20.04 3.70 10.97
C TYR A 214 -20.52 5.12 10.60
N PHE A 215 -20.71 5.41 9.30
CA PHE A 215 -21.08 6.73 8.81
C PHE A 215 -22.56 6.86 8.45
N GLY A 216 -23.31 5.75 8.30
CA GLY A 216 -24.71 5.75 7.86
C GLY A 216 -24.88 5.90 6.33
N GLU A 217 -23.80 5.86 5.57
CA GLU A 217 -23.76 6.03 4.12
C GLU A 217 -23.00 4.86 3.47
N LEU A 218 -23.40 4.43 2.25
CA LEU A 218 -22.71 3.32 1.55
C LEU A 218 -21.43 3.80 0.85
N ILE A 219 -21.42 5.03 0.36
CA ILE A 219 -20.33 5.64 -0.40
C ILE A 219 -19.98 6.96 0.28
N ASN A 220 -18.69 7.24 0.37
CA ASN A 220 -18.19 8.49 0.94
C ASN A 220 -18.65 9.68 0.09
N ASN A 221 -19.26 10.67 0.71
CA ASN A 221 -19.57 11.96 0.12
C ASN A 221 -18.35 12.89 0.29
N THR A 222 -17.34 12.75 -0.55
CA THR A 222 -16.17 13.65 -0.61
C THR A 222 -16.09 14.34 -1.95
#